data_32d99aea167629af0877e1456b338ddd
#
_entry.id   32d99aea167629af0877e1456b338ddd
#
_cell.length_a   1.000
_cell.length_b   1.000
_cell.length_c   1.000
_cell.angle_alpha   90.00
_cell.angle_beta   90.00
_cell.angle_gamma   90.00
#
_symmetry.space_group_name_H-M   'P 1'
#
loop_
_entity.id
_entity.type
_entity.pdbx_description
1 polymer ?
#
loop_
_entity_poly.entity_id
_entity_poly.type
_entity_poly.pdbx_seq_one_letter_code
_entity_poly.pdbx_strand_id
1 'polypeptide(L)'
;DTIDEVKKGARGADCMQIVHTRESQNCGKIYYESKRTKDFQKSWIEKFKADMREKGADIGVLVTDVMPSDMQRMGLYEGIWICSFEEFKGLSAVLREQIIKIHHAMKSQENKTDKMSLLYGFLTSNEFKMQIEAIVEAFTTMQSDLDSEKRSMQRIWKQREKQIEKVLDNTINMYGSIRGIAGNAIGNIKALEL
;
A
#
# COMPACT_ATOMS: atom_id res chain seq x y z
N ASP A 1 -1.01 7.93 -29.56
CA ASP A 1 0.41 7.91 -29.89
C ASP A 1 0.73 9.02 -30.89
N THR A 2 1.95 9.55 -30.84
CA THR A 2 2.48 10.49 -31.81
C THR A 2 3.49 9.77 -32.71
N ILE A 3 3.46 10.04 -34.00
CA ILE A 3 4.41 9.49 -34.95
C ILE A 3 5.23 10.66 -35.54
N ASP A 4 6.50 10.72 -35.22
CA ASP A 4 7.43 11.70 -35.74
C ASP A 4 8.17 11.09 -36.91
N GLU A 5 7.95 11.67 -38.12
CA GLU A 5 8.72 11.28 -39.30
C GLU A 5 10.15 11.84 -39.20
N VAL A 6 11.13 10.99 -39.46
CA VAL A 6 12.53 11.43 -39.60
C VAL A 6 12.71 12.09 -40.93
N LYS A 7 13.20 13.35 -40.98
CA LYS A 7 13.34 14.17 -42.17
C LYS A 7 14.02 13.40 -43.31
N LYS A 8 13.38 13.41 -44.51
CA LYS A 8 13.93 12.89 -45.75
C LYS A 8 15.32 13.49 -46.02
N GLY A 9 16.34 12.65 -46.07
CA GLY A 9 17.73 13.05 -46.36
C GLY A 9 18.76 12.40 -45.42
N ALA A 10 18.42 11.98 -44.23
CA ALA A 10 19.25 11.08 -43.44
C ALA A 10 18.95 9.65 -43.91
N ARG A 11 19.96 8.98 -44.48
CA ARG A 11 19.83 7.56 -44.84
C ARG A 11 19.43 6.77 -43.59
N GLY A 12 18.24 6.14 -43.66
CA GLY A 12 17.84 5.11 -42.68
C GLY A 12 16.65 5.49 -41.86
N ALA A 13 16.27 5.73 -40.85
CA ALA A 13 15.11 5.66 -40.02
C ALA A 13 13.88 6.32 -40.60
N ASP A 14 12.80 5.63 -40.49
CA ASP A 14 11.59 6.11 -41.14
C ASP A 14 10.66 6.79 -40.15
N CYS A 15 10.58 6.35 -38.90
CA CYS A 15 9.78 7.06 -37.88
C CYS A 15 10.13 6.72 -36.45
N MET A 16 9.72 7.61 -35.55
CA MET A 16 9.68 7.43 -34.11
C MET A 16 8.24 7.43 -33.66
N GLN A 17 7.81 6.37 -32.99
CA GLN A 17 6.52 6.29 -32.29
C GLN A 17 6.71 6.66 -30.84
N ILE A 18 6.03 7.70 -30.37
CA ILE A 18 5.94 8.07 -28.96
C ILE A 18 4.62 7.53 -28.44
N VAL A 19 4.71 6.59 -27.49
CA VAL A 19 3.55 5.90 -26.95
C VAL A 19 2.89 6.74 -25.86
N HIS A 20 1.59 6.94 -26.01
CA HIS A 20 0.75 7.65 -25.03
C HIS A 20 -0.41 6.78 -24.57
N THR A 21 -0.91 7.04 -23.37
CA THR A 21 -2.21 6.58 -22.90
C THR A 21 -3.11 7.79 -22.63
N ARG A 22 -4.37 7.56 -22.28
CA ARG A 22 -5.28 8.64 -21.85
C ARG A 22 -4.80 9.33 -20.57
N GLU A 23 -4.07 8.62 -19.71
CA GLU A 23 -3.66 9.05 -18.37
C GLU A 23 -2.19 9.48 -18.29
N SER A 24 -1.38 9.10 -19.28
CA SER A 24 0.06 9.36 -19.26
C SER A 24 0.58 9.69 -20.65
N GLN A 25 1.33 10.80 -20.74
CA GLN A 25 2.05 11.20 -21.94
C GLN A 25 3.45 10.61 -21.92
N ASN A 26 3.98 10.26 -23.10
CA ASN A 26 5.35 9.77 -23.29
C ASN A 26 5.70 8.56 -22.39
N CYS A 27 4.89 7.49 -22.51
CA CYS A 27 5.14 6.24 -21.78
C CYS A 27 6.43 5.54 -22.23
N GLY A 28 6.89 5.80 -23.44
CA GLY A 28 8.13 5.32 -24.05
C GLY A 28 8.14 5.54 -25.57
N LYS A 29 9.28 5.21 -26.19
CA LYS A 29 9.54 5.49 -27.59
C LYS A 29 9.98 4.23 -28.34
N ILE A 30 9.37 3.99 -29.50
CA ILE A 30 9.77 2.92 -30.42
C ILE A 30 10.33 3.56 -31.68
N TYR A 31 11.54 3.12 -32.05
CA TYR A 31 12.25 3.60 -33.23
C TYR A 31 12.14 2.57 -34.34
N TYR A 32 11.69 2.98 -35.50
CA TYR A 32 11.50 2.13 -36.68
C TYR A 32 12.41 2.55 -37.79
N GLU A 33 13.02 1.56 -38.44
CA GLU A 33 13.75 1.74 -39.69
C GLU A 33 13.37 0.65 -40.68
N SER A 34 13.13 0.98 -41.92
CA SER A 34 12.85 0.01 -42.96
C SER A 34 14.03 -0.16 -43.95
N LYS A 35 14.26 -1.41 -44.35
CA LYS A 35 15.28 -1.76 -45.33
C LYS A 35 14.68 -2.63 -46.43
N ARG A 36 14.75 -2.14 -47.67
CA ARG A 36 14.37 -2.90 -48.86
C ARG A 36 15.61 -3.19 -49.70
N THR A 37 16.30 -4.26 -49.37
CA THR A 37 17.54 -4.71 -50.02
C THR A 37 17.47 -6.19 -50.32
N LYS A 38 18.40 -6.69 -51.12
CA LYS A 38 18.48 -8.12 -51.48
C LYS A 38 19.19 -8.97 -50.41
N ASP A 39 20.08 -8.36 -49.64
CA ASP A 39 20.91 -9.06 -48.68
C ASP A 39 20.90 -8.31 -47.34
N PHE A 40 20.90 -9.07 -46.22
CA PHE A 40 21.04 -8.56 -44.89
C PHE A 40 22.50 -8.16 -44.60
N GLN A 41 22.71 -6.99 -44.00
CA GLN A 41 24.05 -6.52 -43.61
C GLN A 41 24.15 -6.28 -42.12
N LYS A 42 25.08 -6.94 -41.45
CA LYS A 42 25.33 -6.77 -40.00
C LYS A 42 25.68 -5.33 -39.61
N SER A 43 26.30 -4.56 -40.49
CA SER A 43 26.63 -3.16 -40.26
C SER A 43 25.39 -2.26 -40.00
N TRP A 44 24.21 -2.70 -40.41
CA TRP A 44 22.97 -1.96 -40.09
C TRP A 44 22.69 -1.96 -38.60
N ILE A 45 22.96 -3.06 -37.92
CA ILE A 45 22.65 -3.24 -36.48
C ILE A 45 23.42 -2.20 -35.67
N GLU A 46 24.72 -2.09 -35.88
CA GLU A 46 25.56 -1.14 -35.14
C GLU A 46 25.09 0.33 -35.36
N LYS A 47 24.83 0.67 -36.61
CA LYS A 47 24.32 2.00 -36.97
C LYS A 47 22.94 2.24 -36.30
N PHE A 48 22.04 1.28 -36.43
CA PHE A 48 20.70 1.37 -35.89
C PHE A 48 20.72 1.57 -34.35
N LYS A 49 21.58 0.84 -33.61
CA LYS A 49 21.78 1.01 -32.16
C LYS A 49 22.34 2.41 -31.83
N ALA A 50 23.21 2.97 -32.66
CA ALA A 50 23.73 4.32 -32.46
C ALA A 50 22.61 5.35 -32.64
N ASP A 51 21.80 5.23 -33.68
CA ASP A 51 20.66 6.11 -33.97
C ASP A 51 19.59 6.01 -32.87
N MET A 52 19.30 4.80 -32.34
CA MET A 52 18.42 4.60 -31.19
C MET A 52 18.88 5.35 -29.96
N ARG A 53 20.17 5.25 -29.61
CA ARG A 53 20.76 5.94 -28.46
C ARG A 53 20.70 7.45 -28.61
N GLU A 54 21.07 7.97 -29.77
CA GLU A 54 21.02 9.41 -30.08
C GLU A 54 19.61 9.98 -29.92
N LYS A 55 18.59 9.21 -30.32
CA LYS A 55 17.18 9.63 -30.27
C LYS A 55 16.47 9.27 -28.97
N GLY A 56 17.14 8.58 -28.07
CA GLY A 56 16.59 8.14 -26.79
C GLY A 56 15.37 7.23 -26.95
N ALA A 57 15.46 6.26 -27.88
CA ALA A 57 14.42 5.26 -28.06
C ALA A 57 14.60 4.07 -27.12
N ASP A 58 13.49 3.58 -26.57
CA ASP A 58 13.48 2.45 -25.64
C ASP A 58 13.52 1.10 -26.38
N ILE A 59 12.85 1.03 -27.52
CA ILE A 59 12.78 -0.17 -28.35
C ILE A 59 13.10 0.20 -29.81
N GLY A 60 13.86 -0.65 -30.49
CA GLY A 60 14.15 -0.55 -31.90
C GLY A 60 13.55 -1.69 -32.71
N VAL A 61 12.98 -1.36 -33.88
CA VAL A 61 12.39 -2.31 -34.80
C VAL A 61 12.95 -2.06 -36.20
N LEU A 62 13.71 -3.01 -36.70
CA LEU A 62 14.19 -3.01 -38.10
C LEU A 62 13.23 -3.84 -38.96
N VAL A 63 12.58 -3.18 -39.91
CA VAL A 63 11.61 -3.82 -40.82
C VAL A 63 12.29 -4.18 -42.11
N THR A 64 12.38 -5.45 -42.45
CA THR A 64 13.04 -5.95 -43.64
C THR A 64 12.50 -7.31 -44.07
N ASP A 65 12.43 -7.57 -45.36
CA ASP A 65 12.06 -8.90 -45.87
C ASP A 65 13.27 -9.86 -45.92
N VAL A 66 14.48 -9.34 -45.72
CA VAL A 66 15.72 -10.14 -45.71
C VAL A 66 16.19 -10.33 -44.31
N MET A 67 16.02 -11.55 -43.79
CA MET A 67 16.37 -11.90 -42.42
C MET A 67 17.87 -12.23 -42.27
N PRO A 68 18.45 -12.08 -41.07
CA PRO A 68 19.75 -12.69 -40.73
C PRO A 68 19.76 -14.20 -41.02
N SER A 69 20.92 -14.76 -41.34
CA SER A 69 21.06 -16.16 -41.73
C SER A 69 20.62 -17.17 -40.65
N ASP A 70 20.64 -16.77 -39.41
CA ASP A 70 20.25 -17.55 -38.21
C ASP A 70 18.79 -17.28 -37.76
N MET A 71 18.03 -16.51 -38.53
CA MET A 71 16.67 -16.12 -38.24
C MET A 71 15.71 -16.45 -39.37
N GLN A 72 14.63 -17.16 -39.11
CA GLN A 72 13.62 -17.50 -40.11
C GLN A 72 12.45 -16.52 -40.19
N ARG A 73 12.11 -15.91 -39.09
CA ARG A 73 10.95 -15.01 -38.92
C ARG A 73 11.30 -13.87 -37.96
N MET A 74 10.29 -13.07 -37.59
CA MET A 74 10.50 -11.98 -36.64
C MET A 74 11.11 -12.48 -35.33
N GLY A 75 11.98 -11.69 -34.72
CA GLY A 75 12.59 -11.99 -33.44
C GLY A 75 13.51 -10.89 -32.95
N LEU A 76 14.05 -11.11 -31.74
CA LEU A 76 15.04 -10.24 -31.15
C LEU A 76 16.44 -10.64 -31.62
N TYR A 77 17.15 -9.74 -32.28
CA TYR A 77 18.50 -9.95 -32.80
C TYR A 77 19.44 -8.87 -32.27
N GLU A 78 20.44 -9.28 -31.50
CA GLU A 78 21.40 -8.36 -30.86
C GLU A 78 20.76 -7.15 -30.12
N GLY A 79 19.59 -7.34 -29.51
CA GLY A 79 18.91 -6.32 -28.72
C GLY A 79 17.99 -5.38 -29.51
N ILE A 80 17.76 -5.63 -30.80
CA ILE A 80 16.72 -4.96 -31.60
C ILE A 80 15.76 -5.99 -32.18
N TRP A 81 14.52 -5.58 -32.42
CA TRP A 81 13.54 -6.41 -33.09
C TRP A 81 13.74 -6.36 -34.60
N ILE A 82 13.74 -7.50 -35.25
CA ILE A 82 13.71 -7.61 -36.71
C ILE A 82 12.40 -8.29 -37.11
N CYS A 83 11.68 -7.73 -38.07
CA CYS A 83 10.45 -8.31 -38.63
C CYS A 83 10.27 -7.99 -40.13
N SER A 84 9.42 -8.77 -40.77
CA SER A 84 8.96 -8.49 -42.11
C SER A 84 7.93 -7.36 -42.14
N PHE A 85 7.64 -6.84 -43.35
CA PHE A 85 6.58 -5.84 -43.56
C PHE A 85 5.19 -6.40 -43.25
N GLU A 86 4.98 -7.70 -43.37
CA GLU A 86 3.72 -8.37 -43.03
C GLU A 86 3.52 -8.46 -41.50
N GLU A 87 4.60 -8.72 -40.75
CA GLU A 87 4.57 -8.92 -39.29
C GLU A 87 4.60 -7.60 -38.52
N PHE A 88 5.06 -6.52 -39.15
CA PHE A 88 5.28 -5.21 -38.56
C PHE A 88 4.11 -4.70 -37.70
N LYS A 89 2.88 -4.75 -38.24
CA LYS A 89 1.70 -4.23 -37.52
C LYS A 89 1.41 -5.00 -36.20
N GLY A 90 1.52 -6.32 -36.26
CA GLY A 90 1.31 -7.16 -35.10
C GLY A 90 2.38 -6.92 -34.03
N LEU A 91 3.65 -6.90 -34.43
CA LEU A 91 4.76 -6.64 -33.53
C LEU A 91 4.66 -5.25 -32.88
N SER A 92 4.37 -4.22 -33.67
CA SER A 92 4.21 -2.85 -33.18
C SER A 92 3.12 -2.73 -32.10
N ALA A 93 1.98 -3.41 -32.28
CA ALA A 93 0.90 -3.43 -31.30
C ALA A 93 1.34 -4.10 -29.98
N VAL A 94 2.04 -5.22 -30.05
CA VAL A 94 2.56 -5.95 -28.87
C VAL A 94 3.59 -5.11 -28.11
N LEU A 95 4.54 -4.51 -28.82
CA LEU A 95 5.58 -3.67 -28.21
C LEU A 95 5.00 -2.42 -27.55
N ARG A 96 3.99 -1.80 -28.18
CA ARG A 96 3.23 -0.70 -27.58
C ARG A 96 2.60 -1.09 -26.24
N GLU A 97 1.89 -2.19 -26.20
CA GLU A 97 1.28 -2.70 -24.97
C GLU A 97 2.33 -3.02 -23.89
N GLN A 98 3.47 -3.56 -24.28
CA GLN A 98 4.56 -3.83 -23.35
C GLN A 98 5.11 -2.54 -22.72
N ILE A 99 5.35 -1.50 -23.52
CA ILE A 99 5.78 -0.18 -23.03
C ILE A 99 4.79 0.38 -22.00
N ILE A 100 3.50 0.31 -22.29
CA ILE A 100 2.45 0.80 -21.38
C ILE A 100 2.48 0.05 -20.06
N LYS A 101 2.56 -1.29 -20.09
CA LYS A 101 2.62 -2.11 -18.89
C LYS A 101 3.84 -1.82 -18.02
N ILE A 102 5.02 -1.68 -18.64
CA ILE A 102 6.26 -1.32 -17.95
C ILE A 102 6.14 0.06 -17.31
N HIS A 103 5.65 1.06 -18.06
CA HIS A 103 5.44 2.42 -17.55
C HIS A 103 4.52 2.44 -16.32
N HIS A 104 3.38 1.74 -16.38
CA HIS A 104 2.46 1.63 -15.25
C HIS A 104 3.09 0.93 -14.04
N ALA A 105 3.90 -0.11 -14.27
CA ALA A 105 4.61 -0.81 -13.19
C ALA A 105 5.62 0.11 -12.49
N MET A 106 6.42 0.85 -13.25
CA MET A 106 7.41 1.80 -12.72
C MET A 106 6.73 2.93 -11.93
N LYS A 107 5.68 3.54 -12.48
CA LYS A 107 4.92 4.61 -11.82
C LYS A 107 4.23 4.11 -10.52
N SER A 108 3.75 2.86 -10.51
CA SER A 108 3.20 2.25 -9.29
C SER A 108 4.27 2.05 -8.21
N GLN A 109 5.50 1.76 -8.59
CA GLN A 109 6.61 1.57 -7.67
C GLN A 109 7.13 2.89 -7.09
N GLU A 110 7.24 3.94 -7.90
CA GLU A 110 7.57 5.31 -7.46
C GLU A 110 6.57 5.79 -6.41
N ASN A 111 5.27 5.66 -6.68
CA ASN A 111 4.21 6.04 -5.75
C ASN A 111 4.26 5.28 -4.41
N LYS A 112 4.74 4.02 -4.39
CA LYS A 112 4.92 3.26 -3.14
C LYS A 112 6.10 3.77 -2.34
N THR A 113 7.21 4.09 -2.99
CA THR A 113 8.42 4.62 -2.36
C THR A 113 8.15 5.97 -1.71
N ASP A 114 7.43 6.87 -2.41
CA ASP A 114 7.07 8.18 -1.90
C ASP A 114 6.14 8.08 -0.67
N LYS A 115 5.12 7.23 -0.72
CA LYS A 115 4.22 6.98 0.43
C LYS A 115 4.96 6.39 1.62
N MET A 116 5.89 5.46 1.39
CA MET A 116 6.70 4.88 2.45
C MET A 116 7.65 5.92 3.07
N SER A 117 8.25 6.78 2.28
CA SER A 117 9.08 7.89 2.75
C SER A 117 8.29 8.90 3.58
N LEU A 118 7.09 9.29 3.13
CA LEU A 118 6.19 10.16 3.88
C LEU A 118 5.74 9.53 5.20
N LEU A 119 5.37 8.25 5.20
CA LEU A 119 5.00 7.52 6.41
C LEU A 119 6.18 7.43 7.39
N TYR A 120 7.37 7.09 6.92
CA TYR A 120 8.56 7.05 7.76
C TYR A 120 8.88 8.43 8.34
N GLY A 121 8.81 9.48 7.53
CA GLY A 121 9.00 10.86 7.97
C GLY A 121 8.00 11.27 9.06
N PHE A 122 6.72 10.90 8.92
CA PHE A 122 5.71 11.14 9.95
C PHE A 122 6.00 10.37 11.23
N LEU A 123 6.26 9.06 11.17
CA LEU A 123 6.54 8.22 12.34
C LEU A 123 7.80 8.63 13.12
N THR A 124 8.77 9.25 12.44
CA THR A 124 9.99 9.77 13.07
C THR A 124 9.90 11.25 13.47
N SER A 125 8.76 11.88 13.20
CA SER A 125 8.54 13.29 13.49
C SER A 125 8.34 13.55 15.00
N ASN A 126 8.69 14.75 15.44
CA ASN A 126 8.42 15.19 16.80
C ASN A 126 6.91 15.30 17.09
N GLU A 127 6.13 15.60 16.06
CA GLU A 127 4.66 15.66 16.16
C GLU A 127 4.06 14.30 16.56
N PHE A 128 4.44 13.22 15.85
CA PHE A 128 4.00 11.87 16.21
C PHE A 128 4.41 11.48 17.63
N LYS A 129 5.65 11.79 18.02
CA LYS A 129 6.16 11.55 19.38
C LYS A 129 5.28 12.25 20.43
N MET A 130 5.00 13.55 20.24
CA MET A 130 4.16 14.31 21.16
C MET A 130 2.72 13.76 21.26
N GLN A 131 2.15 13.30 20.15
CA GLN A 131 0.81 12.67 20.16
C GLN A 131 0.81 11.38 20.98
N ILE A 132 1.81 10.52 20.82
CA ILE A 132 1.93 9.30 21.60
C ILE A 132 2.17 9.60 23.09
N GLU A 133 3.04 10.56 23.41
CA GLU A 133 3.26 11.00 24.79
C GLU A 133 1.97 11.49 25.47
N ALA A 134 1.18 12.31 24.79
CA ALA A 134 -0.11 12.79 25.28
C ALA A 134 -1.12 11.66 25.54
N ILE A 135 -1.18 10.66 24.65
CA ILE A 135 -2.02 9.47 24.82
C ILE A 135 -1.60 8.68 26.06
N VAL A 136 -0.29 8.41 26.20
CA VAL A 136 0.24 7.65 27.37
C VAL A 136 -0.04 8.40 28.68
N GLU A 137 0.14 9.72 28.70
CA GLU A 137 -0.17 10.54 29.87
C GLU A 137 -1.66 10.47 30.26
N ALA A 138 -2.56 10.57 29.26
CA ALA A 138 -4.00 10.45 29.48
C ALA A 138 -4.37 9.06 30.06
N PHE A 139 -3.81 7.97 29.54
CA PHE A 139 -4.04 6.64 30.07
C PHE A 139 -3.50 6.49 31.50
N THR A 140 -2.33 7.04 31.80
CA THR A 140 -1.73 7.00 33.14
C THR A 140 -2.61 7.75 34.14
N THR A 141 -3.15 8.89 33.77
CA THR A 141 -4.08 9.67 34.59
C THR A 141 -5.37 8.88 34.87
N MET A 142 -6.00 8.32 33.81
CA MET A 142 -7.20 7.49 33.97
C MET A 142 -6.97 6.28 34.87
N GLN A 143 -5.80 5.63 34.77
CA GLN A 143 -5.46 4.50 35.65
C GLN A 143 -5.35 4.95 37.12
N SER A 144 -4.72 6.09 37.39
CA SER A 144 -4.59 6.67 38.74
C SER A 144 -5.96 7.02 39.34
N ASP A 145 -6.83 7.63 38.50
CA ASP A 145 -8.19 8.00 38.94
C ASP A 145 -9.02 6.75 39.27
N LEU A 146 -8.95 5.72 38.43
CA LEU A 146 -9.63 4.44 38.69
C LEU A 146 -9.17 3.79 39.99
N ASP A 147 -7.87 3.83 40.28
CA ASP A 147 -7.34 3.28 41.53
C ASP A 147 -7.77 4.10 42.76
N SER A 148 -7.94 5.41 42.60
CA SER A 148 -8.51 6.28 43.66
C SER A 148 -9.99 6.00 43.89
N GLU A 149 -10.78 5.83 42.81
CA GLU A 149 -12.18 5.43 42.90
C GLU A 149 -12.37 4.09 43.60
N LYS A 150 -11.58 3.07 43.22
CA LYS A 150 -11.61 1.75 43.87
C LYS A 150 -11.36 1.85 45.38
N ARG A 151 -10.34 2.60 45.81
CA ARG A 151 -10.05 2.84 47.22
C ARG A 151 -11.20 3.53 47.94
N SER A 152 -11.82 4.50 47.28
CA SER A 152 -12.98 5.23 47.84
C SER A 152 -14.21 4.31 48.02
N MET A 153 -14.49 3.49 46.99
CA MET A 153 -15.59 2.52 47.05
C MET A 153 -15.39 1.46 48.13
N GLN A 154 -14.16 0.96 48.28
CA GLN A 154 -13.84 0.01 49.36
C GLN A 154 -14.11 0.61 50.74
N ARG A 155 -13.79 1.89 50.96
CA ARG A 155 -14.11 2.56 52.25
C ARG A 155 -15.61 2.68 52.47
N ILE A 156 -16.38 3.05 51.41
CA ILE A 156 -17.84 3.13 51.48
C ILE A 156 -18.45 1.78 51.76
N TRP A 157 -18.01 0.70 51.13
CA TRP A 157 -18.50 -0.66 51.36
C TRP A 157 -18.23 -1.10 52.79
N LYS A 158 -17.01 -0.91 53.31
CA LYS A 158 -16.65 -1.24 54.68
C LYS A 158 -17.48 -0.45 55.72
N GLN A 159 -17.79 0.81 55.42
CA GLN A 159 -18.67 1.61 56.28
C GLN A 159 -20.11 1.07 56.25
N ARG A 160 -20.60 0.67 55.11
CA ARG A 160 -21.95 0.13 54.93
C ARG A 160 -22.09 -1.26 55.60
N GLU A 161 -21.09 -2.10 55.52
CA GLU A 161 -21.02 -3.36 56.27
C GLU A 161 -21.18 -3.11 57.76
N LYS A 162 -20.39 -2.21 58.35
CA LYS A 162 -20.50 -1.87 59.78
C LYS A 162 -21.88 -1.31 60.14
N GLN A 163 -22.52 -0.56 59.30
CA GLN A 163 -23.87 -0.06 59.51
C GLN A 163 -24.89 -1.19 59.50
N ILE A 164 -24.79 -2.13 58.59
CA ILE A 164 -25.65 -3.31 58.51
C ILE A 164 -25.47 -4.18 59.76
N GLU A 165 -24.24 -4.50 60.16
CA GLU A 165 -23.92 -5.25 61.39
C GLU A 165 -24.55 -4.59 62.63
N LYS A 166 -24.36 -3.28 62.77
CA LYS A 166 -24.94 -2.53 63.92
C LYS A 166 -26.48 -2.57 63.97
N VAL A 167 -27.13 -2.47 62.80
CA VAL A 167 -28.58 -2.56 62.67
C VAL A 167 -29.05 -4.00 63.10
N LEU A 168 -28.34 -4.99 62.56
CA LEU A 168 -28.63 -6.42 62.83
C LEU A 168 -28.48 -6.71 64.31
N ASP A 169 -27.36 -6.34 64.98
CA ASP A 169 -27.11 -6.52 66.37
C ASP A 169 -28.17 -5.84 67.27
N ASN A 170 -28.52 -4.58 66.96
CA ASN A 170 -29.55 -3.85 67.67
C ASN A 170 -30.93 -4.52 67.52
N THR A 171 -31.26 -5.07 66.36
CA THR A 171 -32.49 -5.78 66.10
C THR A 171 -32.55 -7.08 66.85
N ILE A 172 -31.46 -7.88 66.92
CA ILE A 172 -31.33 -9.11 67.66
C ILE A 172 -31.49 -8.82 69.17
N ASN A 173 -30.78 -7.80 69.67
CA ASN A 173 -30.85 -7.42 71.09
C ASN A 173 -32.25 -6.94 71.52
N MET A 174 -32.91 -6.12 70.69
CA MET A 174 -34.28 -5.67 70.85
C MET A 174 -35.25 -6.87 70.90
N TYR A 175 -35.16 -7.77 69.95
CA TYR A 175 -35.98 -8.97 69.89
C TYR A 175 -35.76 -9.87 71.07
N GLY A 176 -34.51 -10.10 71.47
CA GLY A 176 -34.19 -10.86 72.71
C GLY A 176 -34.79 -10.24 73.96
N SER A 177 -34.72 -8.90 74.09
CA SER A 177 -35.32 -8.18 75.23
C SER A 177 -36.83 -8.30 75.27
N ILE A 178 -37.51 -8.14 74.18
CA ILE A 178 -38.96 -8.25 74.03
C ILE A 178 -39.40 -9.70 74.33
N ARG A 179 -38.70 -10.71 73.85
CA ARG A 179 -38.96 -12.13 74.07
C ARG A 179 -38.78 -12.52 75.59
N GLY A 180 -37.76 -11.94 76.23
CA GLY A 180 -37.54 -12.11 77.68
C GLY A 180 -38.68 -11.56 78.53
N ILE A 181 -39.37 -10.51 78.15
CA ILE A 181 -40.51 -9.89 78.81
C ILE A 181 -41.81 -10.61 78.52
N ALA A 182 -42.07 -10.89 77.20
CA ALA A 182 -43.35 -11.39 76.72
C ALA A 182 -43.45 -12.96 76.72
N GLY A 183 -42.36 -13.63 76.89
CA GLY A 183 -42.28 -15.11 76.89
C GLY A 183 -42.72 -15.71 75.56
N ASN A 184 -43.51 -16.80 75.62
CA ASN A 184 -44.00 -17.49 74.40
C ASN A 184 -45.13 -16.77 73.63
N ALA A 185 -45.51 -15.56 74.02
CA ALA A 185 -46.55 -14.77 73.36
C ALA A 185 -46.03 -14.19 71.98
N ILE A 186 -44.70 -14.15 71.81
CA ILE A 186 -44.10 -13.68 70.54
C ILE A 186 -43.58 -14.89 69.78
N GLY A 187 -44.04 -15.01 68.52
CA GLY A 187 -43.63 -16.05 67.58
C GLY A 187 -42.15 -16.02 67.31
N ASN A 188 -41.56 -17.19 67.05
CA ASN A 188 -40.14 -17.31 66.72
C ASN A 188 -39.78 -16.77 65.36
N ILE A 189 -38.84 -15.84 65.22
CA ILE A 189 -38.38 -15.27 64.02
C ILE A 189 -37.03 -15.93 63.66
N LYS A 190 -37.07 -16.98 62.82
CA LYS A 190 -35.89 -17.77 62.45
C LYS A 190 -34.75 -16.92 61.87
N ALA A 191 -35.02 -15.80 61.21
CA ALA A 191 -34.01 -14.91 60.68
C ALA A 191 -33.20 -14.13 61.74
N LEU A 192 -33.63 -14.13 62.97
CA LEU A 192 -32.96 -13.45 64.10
C LEU A 192 -32.35 -14.44 65.14
N GLU A 193 -32.40 -15.74 64.82
CA GLU A 193 -31.68 -16.80 65.55
C GLU A 193 -30.33 -17.07 64.89
N LEU A 194 -29.36 -16.16 65.03
CA LEU A 194 -27.98 -16.34 64.61
C LEU A 194 -27.11 -16.83 65.72
#